data_357bb6bda9749b3a1c634b0480e28cdb
#
_entry.id   357bb6bda9749b3a1c634b0480e28cdb
#
_cell.length_a   1.000
_cell.length_b   1.000
_cell.length_c   1.000
_cell.angle_alpha   90.00
_cell.angle_beta   90.00
_cell.angle_gamma   90.00
#
_symmetry.space_group_name_H-M   'P 1'
#
loop_
_entity.id
_entity.type
_entity.pdbx_description
1 polymer ?
#
loop_
_entity_poly.entity_id
_entity_poly.type
_entity_poly.pdbx_seq_one_letter_code
_entity_poly.pdbx_strand_id
1 'polypeptide(L)'
;YEIGSGLVGAEMCIRDRPIEVEKRPEWFKACCKYVCPGFKIDDSNKNLMNQLFLYTEGRSGKLDANKGLLLRGDIGTGKSTIMQILNRYSYFTRGKARGGYPVGGFRVDSTSGIANSFSMRGKDALELYTYNNGTPRMICFDELGREPIPAKYFGTELNVMQYIFQCRYELRHEAITHVTTNLTIKEIQTIYGAYIADRINEMFNVLDLNGASRR
;
A
#
# COMPACT_ATOMS: atom_id res chain seq x y z
N TYR A 1 -32.29 -8.09 -1.80
CA TYR A 1 -31.60 -9.32 -2.19
C TYR A 1 -30.33 -9.41 -1.37
N GLU A 2 -30.27 -10.45 -0.50
CA GLU A 2 -29.18 -10.68 0.43
C GLU A 2 -27.92 -11.11 -0.31
N ILE A 3 -26.93 -10.22 -0.41
CA ILE A 3 -25.57 -10.53 -0.85
C ILE A 3 -24.69 -10.67 0.41
N GLY A 4 -25.12 -11.44 1.39
CA GLY A 4 -24.44 -11.50 2.69
C GLY A 4 -23.66 -12.78 2.95
N SER A 5 -24.14 -13.93 2.55
CA SER A 5 -23.54 -15.22 2.93
C SER A 5 -22.97 -16.03 1.76
N GLY A 6 -23.29 -15.67 0.51
CA GLY A 6 -22.83 -16.42 -0.67
C GLY A 6 -21.40 -16.07 -1.12
N LEU A 7 -20.89 -14.90 -0.75
CA LEU A 7 -19.55 -14.44 -1.18
C LEU A 7 -18.40 -15.14 -0.45
N VAL A 8 -18.60 -15.49 0.84
CA VAL A 8 -17.55 -16.13 1.64
C VAL A 8 -17.30 -17.58 1.18
N GLY A 9 -18.34 -18.29 0.75
CA GLY A 9 -18.21 -19.65 0.21
C GLY A 9 -17.71 -19.70 -1.24
N ALA A 10 -17.99 -18.69 -2.05
CA ALA A 10 -17.54 -18.58 -3.43
C ALA A 10 -16.03 -18.19 -3.53
N GLU A 11 -15.46 -17.62 -2.48
CA GLU A 11 -14.06 -17.19 -2.45
C GLU A 11 -13.06 -18.35 -2.67
N MET A 12 -13.40 -19.56 -2.21
CA MET A 12 -12.52 -20.72 -2.37
C MET A 12 -12.52 -21.30 -3.79
N CYS A 13 -13.53 -21.02 -4.61
CA CYS A 13 -13.65 -21.55 -5.96
C CYS A 13 -13.18 -20.57 -7.07
N ILE A 14 -12.92 -19.30 -6.76
CA ILE A 14 -12.63 -18.26 -7.76
C ILE A 14 -11.13 -18.13 -8.07
N ARG A 15 -10.26 -18.93 -7.45
CA ARG A 15 -8.79 -18.84 -7.64
C ARG A 15 -8.35 -18.93 -9.12
N ASP A 16 -9.16 -19.48 -10.02
CA ASP A 16 -8.77 -19.79 -11.38
C ASP A 16 -9.46 -18.98 -12.48
N ARG A 17 -10.43 -18.13 -12.17
CA ARG A 17 -11.11 -17.30 -13.18
C ARG A 17 -11.04 -15.81 -12.83
N PRO A 18 -10.56 -14.97 -13.77
CA PRO A 18 -10.59 -13.53 -13.57
C PRO A 18 -12.03 -13.02 -13.47
N ILE A 19 -12.29 -12.10 -12.55
CA ILE A 19 -13.60 -11.45 -12.40
C ILE A 19 -13.93 -10.68 -13.68
N GLU A 20 -15.14 -10.90 -14.21
CA GLU A 20 -15.67 -10.18 -15.37
C GLU A 20 -15.65 -8.67 -15.13
N VAL A 21 -15.32 -7.91 -16.16
CA VAL A 21 -15.07 -6.45 -16.05
C VAL A 21 -16.29 -5.71 -15.54
N GLU A 22 -17.49 -6.15 -15.96
CA GLU A 22 -18.77 -5.53 -15.53
C GLU A 22 -19.05 -5.70 -14.04
N LYS A 23 -18.57 -6.78 -13.43
CA LYS A 23 -18.76 -7.11 -12.01
C LYS A 23 -17.71 -6.47 -11.08
N ARG A 24 -16.64 -5.91 -11.62
CA ARG A 24 -15.53 -5.35 -10.85
C ARG A 24 -15.90 -4.22 -9.89
N PRO A 25 -16.78 -3.26 -10.26
CA PRO A 25 -17.22 -2.23 -9.31
C PRO A 25 -17.97 -2.79 -8.10
N GLU A 26 -18.76 -3.85 -8.29
CA GLU A 26 -19.47 -4.53 -7.20
C GLU A 26 -18.50 -5.29 -6.29
N TRP A 27 -17.51 -5.95 -6.88
CA TRP A 27 -16.44 -6.61 -6.13
C TRP A 27 -15.60 -5.62 -5.32
N PHE A 28 -15.32 -4.45 -5.86
CA PHE A 28 -14.63 -3.41 -5.12
C PHE A 28 -15.42 -2.99 -3.88
N LYS A 29 -16.72 -2.77 -4.01
CA LYS A 29 -17.62 -2.48 -2.89
C LYS A 29 -17.70 -3.64 -1.89
N ALA A 30 -17.71 -4.87 -2.37
CA ALA A 30 -17.68 -6.07 -1.51
C ALA A 30 -16.37 -6.15 -0.72
N CYS A 31 -15.22 -5.85 -1.33
CA CYS A 31 -13.93 -5.78 -0.63
C CYS A 31 -13.94 -4.69 0.44
N CYS A 32 -14.56 -3.54 0.21
CA CYS A 32 -14.71 -2.50 1.23
C CYS A 32 -15.44 -3.03 2.47
N LYS A 33 -16.57 -3.70 2.28
CA LYS A 33 -17.37 -4.28 3.37
C LYS A 33 -16.67 -5.45 4.06
N TYR A 34 -15.95 -6.26 3.31
CA TYR A 34 -15.21 -7.40 3.85
C TYR A 34 -14.07 -6.94 4.78
N VAL A 35 -13.28 -5.96 4.35
CA VAL A 35 -12.15 -5.45 5.13
C VAL A 35 -12.63 -4.65 6.34
N CYS A 36 -13.68 -3.87 6.17
CA CYS A 36 -14.26 -3.06 7.24
C CYS A 36 -15.79 -3.02 7.09
N PRO A 37 -16.55 -3.84 7.86
CA PRO A 37 -18.00 -3.92 7.74
C PRO A 37 -18.73 -2.57 7.89
N GLY A 38 -18.15 -1.65 8.69
CA GLY A 38 -18.65 -0.29 8.87
C GLY A 38 -18.25 0.71 7.77
N PHE A 39 -17.40 0.30 6.81
CA PHE A 39 -16.92 1.19 5.77
C PHE A 39 -18.04 1.63 4.82
N LYS A 40 -18.21 2.95 4.71
CA LYS A 40 -19.21 3.54 3.81
C LYS A 40 -18.51 4.40 2.75
N ILE A 41 -18.93 4.22 1.50
CA ILE A 41 -18.59 5.16 0.43
C ILE A 41 -19.67 6.23 0.44
N ASP A 42 -19.32 7.43 0.87
CA ASP A 42 -20.19 8.61 0.99
C ASP A 42 -19.62 9.78 0.16
N ASP A 43 -20.32 10.90 0.14
CA ASP A 43 -19.92 12.05 -0.67
C ASP A 43 -18.53 12.61 -0.30
N SER A 44 -18.06 12.37 0.94
CA SER A 44 -16.75 12.84 1.41
C SER A 44 -15.59 12.00 0.86
N ASN A 45 -15.80 10.72 0.52
CA ASN A 45 -14.74 9.82 0.03
C ASN A 45 -15.00 9.23 -1.36
N LYS A 46 -16.20 9.38 -1.91
CA LYS A 46 -16.63 8.79 -3.19
C LYS A 46 -15.65 9.07 -4.33
N ASN A 47 -15.23 10.33 -4.45
CA ASN A 47 -14.29 10.73 -5.50
C ASN A 47 -12.92 10.03 -5.34
N LEU A 48 -12.39 10.00 -4.12
CA LEU A 48 -11.14 9.29 -3.81
C LEU A 48 -11.27 7.80 -4.10
N MET A 49 -12.33 7.15 -3.61
CA MET A 49 -12.53 5.70 -3.81
C MET A 49 -12.69 5.35 -5.29
N ASN A 50 -13.34 6.20 -6.09
CA ASN A 50 -13.43 6.03 -7.53
C ASN A 50 -12.06 6.16 -8.22
N GLN A 51 -11.24 7.13 -7.84
CA GLN A 51 -9.88 7.28 -8.38
C GLN A 51 -9.00 6.08 -8.03
N LEU A 52 -9.08 5.58 -6.79
CA LEU A 52 -8.36 4.40 -6.35
C LEU A 52 -8.81 3.13 -7.07
N PHE A 53 -10.11 3.00 -7.33
CA PHE A 53 -10.64 1.92 -8.15
C PHE A 53 -10.05 1.95 -9.58
N LEU A 54 -10.12 3.11 -10.26
CA LEU A 54 -9.55 3.29 -11.60
C LEU A 54 -8.05 3.02 -11.64
N TYR A 55 -7.31 3.50 -10.62
CA TYR A 55 -5.89 3.25 -10.45
C TYR A 55 -5.59 1.73 -10.38
N THR A 56 -6.34 1.00 -9.55
CA THR A 56 -6.15 -0.44 -9.38
C THR A 56 -6.49 -1.23 -10.65
N GLU A 57 -7.41 -0.71 -11.48
CA GLU A 57 -7.75 -1.27 -12.79
C GLU A 57 -6.74 -0.90 -13.89
N GLY A 58 -5.76 -0.06 -13.61
CA GLY A 58 -4.84 0.46 -14.61
C GLY A 58 -5.54 1.30 -15.69
N ARG A 59 -6.70 1.88 -15.37
CA ARG A 59 -7.47 2.74 -16.28
C ARG A 59 -7.00 4.18 -16.19
N SER A 60 -7.19 4.93 -17.27
CA SER A 60 -6.89 6.36 -17.29
C SER A 60 -7.70 7.10 -16.21
N GLY A 61 -7.02 7.88 -15.40
CA GLY A 61 -7.56 8.66 -14.28
C GLY A 61 -6.58 9.76 -13.89
N LYS A 62 -6.79 10.35 -12.72
CA LYS A 62 -5.89 11.39 -12.20
C LYS A 62 -4.58 10.81 -11.64
N LEU A 63 -4.56 9.52 -11.32
CA LEU A 63 -3.42 8.84 -10.70
C LEU A 63 -2.61 8.09 -11.78
N ASP A 64 -1.30 8.21 -11.70
CA ASP A 64 -0.38 7.46 -12.54
C ASP A 64 -0.30 6.02 -12.03
N ALA A 65 -0.76 5.06 -12.83
CA ALA A 65 -0.73 3.63 -12.48
C ALA A 65 0.69 3.05 -12.37
N ASN A 66 1.72 3.82 -12.75
CA ASN A 66 3.12 3.42 -12.66
C ASN A 66 3.79 3.82 -11.37
N LYS A 67 3.14 4.70 -10.63
CA LYS A 67 3.60 5.17 -9.32
C LYS A 67 2.81 4.48 -8.23
N GLY A 68 3.44 4.32 -7.06
CA GLY A 68 2.74 3.89 -5.86
C GLY A 68 1.74 4.92 -5.35
N LEU A 69 1.14 4.62 -4.22
CA LEU A 69 0.27 5.53 -3.49
C LEU A 69 0.95 5.91 -2.18
N LEU A 70 1.02 7.20 -1.88
CA LEU A 70 1.37 7.72 -0.57
C LEU A 70 0.11 8.34 0.02
N LEU A 71 -0.54 7.60 0.95
CA LEU A 71 -1.70 8.10 1.68
C LEU A 71 -1.24 8.83 2.93
N ARG A 72 -1.49 10.11 2.99
CA ARG A 72 -1.09 10.99 4.08
C ARG A 72 -2.32 11.59 4.78
N GLY A 73 -2.22 11.86 6.07
CA GLY A 73 -3.29 12.53 6.84
C GLY A 73 -3.34 12.10 8.30
N ASP A 74 -4.28 12.64 9.04
CA ASP A 74 -4.41 12.44 10.49
C ASP A 74 -4.70 10.99 10.90
N ILE A 75 -4.50 10.72 12.19
CA ILE A 75 -4.80 9.42 12.79
C ILE A 75 -6.32 9.14 12.68
N GLY A 76 -6.66 7.93 12.26
CA GLY A 76 -8.07 7.50 12.18
C GLY A 76 -8.77 7.84 10.87
N THR A 77 -8.12 8.50 9.90
CA THR A 77 -8.72 8.84 8.58
C THR A 77 -8.91 7.63 7.65
N GLY A 78 -8.50 6.42 8.05
CA GLY A 78 -8.75 5.20 7.30
C GLY A 78 -7.67 4.82 6.28
N LYS A 79 -6.47 5.40 6.33
CA LYS A 79 -5.36 5.12 5.39
C LYS A 79 -5.03 3.63 5.28
N SER A 80 -4.75 2.98 6.41
CA SER A 80 -4.43 1.55 6.45
C SER A 80 -5.60 0.69 5.97
N THR A 81 -6.83 1.05 6.33
CA THR A 81 -8.05 0.38 5.85
C THR A 81 -8.17 0.46 4.33
N ILE A 82 -7.94 1.64 3.75
CA ILE A 82 -7.95 1.82 2.29
C ILE A 82 -6.88 0.93 1.63
N MET A 83 -5.66 0.89 2.16
CA MET A 83 -4.61 0.02 1.62
C MET A 83 -4.97 -1.46 1.70
N GLN A 84 -5.60 -1.90 2.79
CA GLN A 84 -6.10 -3.26 2.91
C GLN A 84 -7.22 -3.58 1.91
N ILE A 85 -8.12 -2.64 1.64
CA ILE A 85 -9.17 -2.76 0.61
C ILE A 85 -8.53 -2.93 -0.77
N LEU A 86 -7.58 -2.05 -1.13
CA LEU A 86 -6.89 -2.13 -2.42
C LEU A 86 -6.10 -3.42 -2.56
N ASN A 87 -5.40 -3.85 -1.51
CA ASN A 87 -4.69 -5.12 -1.49
C ASN A 87 -5.65 -6.29 -1.75
N ARG A 88 -6.76 -6.35 -1.01
CA ARG A 88 -7.77 -7.41 -1.17
C ARG A 88 -8.37 -7.43 -2.57
N TYR A 89 -8.73 -6.26 -3.09
CA TYR A 89 -9.28 -6.13 -4.43
C TYR A 89 -8.28 -6.55 -5.51
N SER A 90 -7.03 -6.10 -5.43
CA SER A 90 -5.96 -6.47 -6.36
C SER A 90 -5.69 -7.96 -6.35
N TYR A 91 -5.78 -8.61 -5.20
CA TYR A 91 -5.60 -10.07 -5.08
C TYR A 91 -6.62 -10.85 -5.91
N PHE A 92 -7.89 -10.41 -5.93
CA PHE A 92 -8.95 -11.12 -6.67
C PHE A 92 -9.00 -10.76 -8.15
N THR A 93 -8.70 -9.52 -8.50
CA THR A 93 -8.79 -9.08 -9.89
C THR A 93 -7.56 -9.44 -10.70
N ARG A 94 -6.49 -9.93 -10.04
CA ARG A 94 -5.19 -10.11 -10.66
C ARG A 94 -4.84 -8.86 -11.46
N GLY A 95 -4.93 -7.69 -10.80
CA GLY A 95 -4.75 -6.40 -11.43
C GLY A 95 -3.61 -6.47 -12.44
N LYS A 96 -3.76 -5.88 -13.61
CA LYS A 96 -2.74 -5.92 -14.66
C LYS A 96 -1.45 -5.34 -14.10
N ALA A 97 -0.59 -6.23 -13.59
CA ALA A 97 0.75 -5.84 -13.22
C ALA A 97 1.49 -5.42 -14.48
N ARG A 98 2.17 -4.33 -14.41
CA ARG A 98 3.22 -4.03 -15.37
C ARG A 98 4.29 -5.12 -15.30
N GLY A 99 4.81 -5.50 -16.47
CA GLY A 99 5.88 -6.47 -16.56
C GLY A 99 5.48 -7.93 -16.56
N GLY A 100 4.18 -8.25 -16.76
CA GLY A 100 3.75 -9.65 -16.99
C GLY A 100 3.68 -10.53 -15.75
N TYR A 101 3.91 -9.98 -14.55
CA TYR A 101 3.77 -10.73 -13.31
C TYR A 101 2.30 -10.72 -12.86
N PRO A 102 1.70 -11.89 -12.59
CA PRO A 102 0.37 -11.97 -12.00
C PRO A 102 0.45 -11.47 -10.57
N VAL A 103 0.09 -10.21 -10.34
CA VAL A 103 0.12 -9.64 -9.01
C VAL A 103 -1.22 -9.88 -8.34
N GLY A 104 -1.27 -10.94 -7.58
CA GLY A 104 -2.33 -11.14 -6.61
C GLY A 104 -2.09 -10.33 -5.36
N GLY A 105 -2.46 -9.04 -5.35
CA GLY A 105 -2.29 -8.18 -4.20
C GLY A 105 -0.85 -7.71 -3.97
N PHE A 106 -0.62 -7.06 -2.84
CA PHE A 106 0.68 -6.60 -2.36
C PHE A 106 0.80 -6.87 -0.86
N ARG A 107 2.02 -6.98 -0.36
CA ARG A 107 2.26 -7.16 1.07
C ARG A 107 2.02 -5.84 1.81
N VAL A 108 1.44 -5.90 3.00
CA VAL A 108 1.25 -4.74 3.88
C VAL A 108 1.96 -5.02 5.19
N ASP A 109 3.02 -4.30 5.48
CA ASP A 109 3.80 -4.45 6.71
C ASP A 109 3.99 -3.10 7.40
N SER A 110 3.89 -3.09 8.73
CA SER A 110 4.14 -1.89 9.52
C SER A 110 5.64 -1.57 9.58
N THR A 111 5.97 -0.30 9.45
CA THR A 111 7.37 0.15 9.54
C THR A 111 8.01 -0.18 10.88
N SER A 112 7.24 -0.12 11.97
CA SER A 112 7.70 -0.56 13.30
C SER A 112 8.04 -2.05 13.34
N GLY A 113 7.24 -2.91 12.70
CA GLY A 113 7.51 -4.34 12.60
C GLY A 113 8.79 -4.63 11.80
N ILE A 114 9.02 -3.87 10.72
CA ILE A 114 10.23 -3.98 9.90
C ILE A 114 11.48 -3.57 10.71
N ALA A 115 11.43 -2.43 11.41
CA ALA A 115 12.53 -1.97 12.25
C ALA A 115 12.83 -2.93 13.41
N ASN A 116 11.80 -3.52 14.03
CA ASN A 116 11.97 -4.56 15.04
C ASN A 116 12.63 -5.82 14.46
N SER A 117 12.25 -6.23 13.25
CA SER A 117 12.88 -7.36 12.56
C SER A 117 14.36 -7.10 12.27
N PHE A 118 14.72 -5.87 11.89
CA PHE A 118 16.12 -5.45 11.76
C PHE A 118 16.85 -5.55 13.11
N SER A 119 16.24 -5.08 14.20
CA SER A 119 16.86 -5.16 15.53
C SER A 119 17.11 -6.59 16.01
N MET A 120 16.41 -7.58 15.45
CA MET A 120 16.59 -9.01 15.77
C MET A 120 17.56 -9.72 14.84
N ARG A 121 17.61 -9.37 13.54
CA ARG A 121 18.29 -10.15 12.50
C ARG A 121 19.22 -9.31 11.60
N GLY A 122 19.37 -8.02 11.85
CA GLY A 122 20.19 -7.13 11.02
C GLY A 122 19.64 -6.95 9.61
N LYS A 123 20.54 -6.69 8.67
CA LYS A 123 20.17 -6.41 7.27
C LYS A 123 19.49 -7.57 6.55
N ASP A 124 19.71 -8.81 6.98
CA ASP A 124 19.05 -9.99 6.38
C ASP A 124 17.51 -9.90 6.50
N ALA A 125 17.02 -9.26 7.57
CA ALA A 125 15.59 -9.01 7.73
C ALA A 125 15.03 -8.04 6.69
N LEU A 126 15.87 -7.25 6.03
CA LEU A 126 15.45 -6.21 5.09
C LEU A 126 15.41 -6.69 3.64
N GLU A 127 15.97 -7.87 3.35
CA GLU A 127 16.06 -8.41 1.99
C GLU A 127 14.70 -8.52 1.32
N LEU A 128 13.68 -8.98 2.04
CA LEU A 128 12.30 -9.05 1.56
C LEU A 128 11.74 -7.70 1.11
N TYR A 129 12.18 -6.60 1.72
CA TYR A 129 11.68 -5.24 1.50
C TYR A 129 12.51 -4.46 0.48
N THR A 130 13.65 -5.00 0.10
CA THR A 130 14.59 -4.42 -0.87
C THR A 130 14.59 -5.24 -2.15
N TYR A 131 15.64 -5.95 -2.43
CA TYR A 131 15.84 -6.66 -3.71
C TYR A 131 15.16 -8.04 -3.76
N ASN A 132 14.85 -8.64 -2.62
CA ASN A 132 14.15 -9.93 -2.50
C ASN A 132 14.77 -11.02 -3.44
N ASN A 133 16.08 -11.21 -3.34
CA ASN A 133 16.84 -12.14 -4.18
C ASN A 133 16.61 -11.92 -5.71
N GLY A 134 16.58 -10.67 -6.14
CA GLY A 134 16.38 -10.31 -7.55
C GLY A 134 14.94 -10.40 -8.05
N THR A 135 13.99 -10.64 -7.16
CA THR A 135 12.55 -10.68 -7.49
C THR A 135 11.75 -9.72 -6.60
N PRO A 136 11.93 -8.39 -6.76
CA PRO A 136 11.29 -7.40 -5.91
C PRO A 136 9.75 -7.50 -6.00
N ARG A 137 9.09 -7.33 -4.87
CA ARG A 137 7.63 -7.47 -4.77
C ARG A 137 6.97 -6.13 -4.50
N MET A 138 5.74 -5.99 -4.95
CA MET A 138 4.89 -4.86 -4.54
C MET A 138 4.64 -4.92 -3.03
N ILE A 139 4.75 -3.76 -2.38
CA ILE A 139 4.61 -3.68 -0.93
C ILE A 139 3.97 -2.34 -0.52
N CYS A 140 3.26 -2.35 0.59
CA CYS A 140 2.82 -1.18 1.31
C CYS A 140 3.52 -1.10 2.66
N PHE A 141 4.25 -0.03 2.90
CA PHE A 141 4.80 0.32 4.20
C PHE A 141 3.76 1.11 4.98
N ASP A 142 3.18 0.47 5.99
CA ASP A 142 2.11 1.06 6.79
C ASP A 142 2.67 1.80 8.01
N GLU A 143 2.09 2.97 8.31
CA GLU A 143 2.42 3.84 9.44
C GLU A 143 3.87 4.35 9.44
N LEU A 144 4.38 4.80 8.27
CA LEU A 144 5.71 5.43 8.19
C LEU A 144 5.86 6.59 9.18
N GLY A 145 6.96 6.58 9.93
CA GLY A 145 7.26 7.54 10.99
C GLY A 145 6.95 7.05 12.40
N ARG A 146 6.49 5.79 12.54
CA ARG A 146 6.25 5.18 13.87
C ARG A 146 7.35 4.22 14.30
N GLU A 147 8.25 3.88 13.41
CA GLU A 147 9.40 3.03 13.71
C GLU A 147 10.43 3.76 14.56
N PRO A 148 11.23 3.03 15.38
CA PRO A 148 12.38 3.60 16.07
C PRO A 148 13.44 4.05 15.06
N ILE A 149 13.93 5.29 15.21
CA ILE A 149 14.94 5.90 14.33
C ILE A 149 16.04 6.51 15.17
N PRO A 150 17.30 5.99 15.08
CA PRO A 150 17.69 4.79 14.35
C PRO A 150 17.27 3.50 15.06
N ALA A 151 17.09 2.42 14.29
CA ALA A 151 17.01 1.08 14.83
C ALA A 151 18.44 0.53 15.08
N LYS A 152 18.59 -0.37 16.05
CA LYS A 152 19.92 -0.87 16.50
C LYS A 152 20.00 -2.37 16.36
N TYR A 153 21.17 -2.85 15.87
CA TYR A 153 21.52 -4.26 15.79
C TYR A 153 23.02 -4.44 16.06
N PHE A 154 23.40 -5.09 17.18
CA PHE A 154 24.79 -5.37 17.58
C PHE A 154 25.77 -4.19 17.34
N GLY A 155 25.43 -2.99 17.84
CA GLY A 155 26.24 -1.78 17.70
C GLY A 155 26.09 -1.05 16.36
N THR A 156 25.38 -1.60 15.39
CA THR A 156 25.03 -0.91 14.15
C THR A 156 23.74 -0.13 14.34
N GLU A 157 23.78 1.14 14.03
CA GLU A 157 22.59 2.01 13.97
C GLU A 157 22.20 2.26 12.52
N LEU A 158 20.91 2.14 12.21
CA LEU A 158 20.38 2.33 10.85
C LEU A 158 19.02 3.05 10.88
N ASN A 159 18.87 4.06 10.02
CA ASN A 159 17.54 4.50 9.64
C ASN A 159 16.99 3.51 8.59
N VAL A 160 16.25 2.52 9.10
CA VAL A 160 15.83 1.34 8.32
C VAL A 160 14.98 1.74 7.13
N MET A 161 14.01 2.63 7.32
CA MET A 161 13.12 3.03 6.22
C MET A 161 13.84 3.91 5.19
N GLN A 162 14.78 4.76 5.62
CA GLN A 162 15.62 5.50 4.68
C GLN A 162 16.41 4.55 3.76
N TYR A 163 17.05 3.52 4.33
CA TYR A 163 17.77 2.51 3.55
C TYR A 163 16.86 1.76 2.58
N ILE A 164 15.68 1.32 3.06
CA ILE A 164 14.71 0.61 2.22
C ILE A 164 14.26 1.51 1.06
N PHE A 165 13.92 2.78 1.31
CA PHE A 165 13.48 3.68 0.24
C PHE A 165 14.55 3.96 -0.80
N GLN A 166 15.83 4.01 -0.43
CA GLN A 166 16.94 4.11 -1.40
C GLN A 166 16.92 2.92 -2.36
N CYS A 167 16.87 1.68 -1.84
CA CYS A 167 16.76 0.47 -2.67
C CYS A 167 15.47 0.46 -3.50
N ARG A 168 14.34 0.82 -2.90
CA ARG A 168 13.03 0.83 -3.58
C ARG A 168 12.96 1.87 -4.69
N TYR A 169 13.68 2.96 -4.58
CA TYR A 169 13.77 3.94 -5.67
C TYR A 169 14.46 3.36 -6.91
N GLU A 170 15.52 2.59 -6.73
CA GLU A 170 16.20 1.90 -7.83
C GLU A 170 15.25 0.90 -8.51
N LEU A 171 14.42 0.23 -7.74
CA LEU A 171 13.46 -0.79 -8.18
C LEU A 171 12.08 -0.24 -8.61
N ARG A 172 11.89 1.08 -8.67
CA ARG A 172 10.57 1.70 -8.85
C ARG A 172 9.86 1.33 -10.15
N HIS A 173 10.61 0.90 -11.15
CA HIS A 173 10.07 0.44 -12.42
C HIS A 173 9.76 -1.06 -12.45
N GLU A 174 10.27 -1.81 -11.48
CA GLU A 174 10.09 -3.26 -11.37
C GLU A 174 8.99 -3.62 -10.36
N ALA A 175 8.94 -2.91 -9.24
CA ALA A 175 7.97 -3.19 -8.18
C ALA A 175 7.46 -1.91 -7.51
N ILE A 176 6.14 -1.72 -7.57
CA ILE A 176 5.46 -0.57 -6.98
C ILE A 176 5.57 -0.63 -5.45
N THR A 177 5.79 0.53 -4.84
CA THR A 177 5.81 0.74 -3.40
C THR A 177 4.64 1.63 -3.00
N HIS A 178 3.87 1.22 -2.02
CA HIS A 178 2.84 2.06 -1.39
C HIS A 178 3.26 2.46 0.02
N VAL A 179 2.72 3.55 0.53
CA VAL A 179 3.03 4.07 1.86
C VAL A 179 1.79 4.66 2.51
N THR A 180 1.61 4.45 3.81
CA THR A 180 0.73 5.28 4.63
C THR A 180 1.54 6.03 5.68
N THR A 181 1.16 7.27 5.97
CA THR A 181 1.86 8.10 6.95
C THR A 181 0.98 9.18 7.53
N ASN A 182 1.31 9.65 8.72
CA ASN A 182 0.77 10.88 9.28
C ASN A 182 1.73 12.07 9.08
N LEU A 183 2.94 11.81 8.57
CA LEU A 183 3.97 12.83 8.40
C LEU A 183 3.65 13.76 7.22
N THR A 184 4.01 15.02 7.37
CA THR A 184 4.11 15.98 6.27
C THR A 184 5.35 15.71 5.43
N ILE A 185 5.42 16.24 4.21
CA ILE A 185 6.62 16.12 3.36
C ILE A 185 7.86 16.73 4.04
N LYS A 186 7.69 17.81 4.79
CA LYS A 186 8.78 18.43 5.55
C LYS A 186 9.31 17.52 6.66
N GLU A 187 8.43 16.85 7.38
CA GLU A 187 8.83 15.86 8.39
C GLU A 187 9.51 14.66 7.76
N ILE A 188 9.02 14.17 6.61
CA ILE A 188 9.69 13.10 5.84
C ILE A 188 11.10 13.55 5.45
N GLN A 189 11.27 14.78 4.98
CA GLN A 189 12.58 15.34 4.66
C GLN A 189 13.50 15.39 5.88
N THR A 190 12.98 15.82 7.03
CA THR A 190 13.76 15.92 8.27
C THR A 190 14.21 14.54 8.78
N ILE A 191 13.34 13.56 8.70
CA ILE A 191 13.54 12.21 9.28
C ILE A 191 14.35 11.30 8.34
N TYR A 192 14.02 11.32 7.04
CA TYR A 192 14.59 10.39 6.05
C TYR A 192 15.56 11.05 5.06
N GLY A 193 15.72 12.38 5.16
CA GLY A 193 16.64 13.16 4.35
C GLY A 193 16.04 13.74 3.07
N ALA A 194 16.70 14.79 2.56
CA ALA A 194 16.26 15.51 1.37
C ALA A 194 16.19 14.62 0.13
N TYR A 195 17.11 13.64 0.00
CA TYR A 195 17.14 12.69 -1.10
C TYR A 195 15.83 11.89 -1.22
N ILE A 196 15.27 11.41 -0.10
CA ILE A 196 14.00 10.67 -0.11
C ILE A 196 12.84 11.60 -0.42
N ALA A 197 12.82 12.80 0.19
CA ALA A 197 11.75 13.77 -0.02
C ALA A 197 11.64 14.23 -1.49
N ASP A 198 12.78 14.43 -2.16
CA ASP A 198 12.85 14.80 -3.57
C ASP A 198 12.20 13.73 -4.48
N ARG A 199 12.40 12.46 -4.16
CA ARG A 199 11.92 11.33 -4.96
C ARG A 199 10.47 10.94 -4.69
N ILE A 200 9.83 11.52 -3.70
CA ILE A 200 8.42 11.21 -3.38
C ILE A 200 7.53 11.38 -4.61
N ASN A 201 7.66 12.48 -5.33
CA ASN A 201 6.83 12.77 -6.49
C ASN A 201 7.14 11.87 -7.70
N GLU A 202 8.33 11.29 -7.76
CA GLU A 202 8.69 10.32 -8.79
C GLU A 202 8.10 8.95 -8.49
N MET A 203 8.10 8.54 -7.22
CA MET A 203 7.68 7.21 -6.78
C MET A 203 6.18 7.10 -6.51
N PHE A 204 5.52 8.20 -6.12
CA PHE A 204 4.17 8.13 -5.56
C PHE A 204 3.19 9.13 -6.18
N ASN A 205 1.95 8.70 -6.25
CA ASN A 205 0.79 9.59 -6.23
C ASN A 205 0.53 9.99 -4.77
N VAL A 206 0.71 11.25 -4.43
CA VAL A 206 0.49 11.76 -3.08
C VAL A 206 -0.98 12.10 -2.90
N LEU A 207 -1.62 11.51 -1.90
CA LEU A 207 -3.03 11.68 -1.60
C LEU A 207 -3.22 12.07 -0.13
N ASP A 208 -3.80 13.24 0.09
CA ASP A 208 -4.12 13.74 1.41
C ASP A 208 -5.52 13.30 1.83
N LEU A 209 -5.60 12.52 2.91
CA LEU A 209 -6.85 12.11 3.54
C LEU A 209 -7.16 13.07 4.69
N ASN A 210 -7.82 14.17 4.35
CA ASN A 210 -8.28 15.15 5.31
C ASN A 210 -9.70 14.78 5.78
N GLY A 211 -9.98 14.88 7.06
CA GLY A 211 -11.32 14.64 7.60
C GLY A 211 -11.30 14.16 9.05
N ALA A 212 -12.48 14.11 9.65
CA ALA A 212 -12.67 13.57 10.99
C ALA A 212 -12.30 12.07 11.03
N SER A 213 -11.89 11.61 12.22
CA SER A 213 -11.67 10.19 12.46
C SER A 213 -12.90 9.37 12.06
N ARG A 214 -12.68 8.29 11.33
CA ARG A 214 -13.71 7.33 10.89
C ARG A 214 -13.76 6.06 11.76
N ARG A 215 -13.17 6.15 12.96
CA ARG A 215 -13.23 5.10 13.98
C ARG A 215 -14.50 5.18 14.78
#